data_0605c000adcc8de96971d05bf7671342
#
_entry.id   0605c000adcc8de96971d05bf7671342
#
_cell.length_a   1.000
_cell.length_b   1.000
_cell.length_c   1.000
_cell.angle_alpha   90.00
_cell.angle_beta   90.00
_cell.angle_gamma   90.00
#
_symmetry.space_group_name_H-M   'P 1'
#
loop_
_entity.id
_entity.type
_entity.pdbx_description
1 polymer ?
#
loop_
_entity_poly.entity_id
_entity_poly.type
_entity_poly.pdbx_seq_one_letter_code
_entity_poly.pdbx_strand_id
1 'polypeptide(L)'
;MSIRYNMDIVDYNDYAIGNINKDNRYDKYDVLRKVMYHYLCSWNEESINVKLSLFKNNKEMNTVDILIYSLLKNLSDTIGLKEDSYKSIVISNVEIGNILNVSKDTAKRTLNKLAELNLIKIECEGYSNRRIIYIPIEDK
;
A
#
# COMPACT_ATOMS: atom_id res chain seq x y z
N MET A 1 -14.65 -10.16 13.77
CA MET A 1 -14.12 -9.25 12.75
C MET A 1 -12.82 -9.75 12.15
N SER A 2 -11.87 -10.12 13.00
CA SER A 2 -10.59 -10.58 12.48
C SER A 2 -10.73 -11.87 11.67
N ILE A 3 -11.66 -12.76 12.07
CA ILE A 3 -11.86 -13.99 11.32
C ILE A 3 -12.33 -13.66 9.90
N ARG A 4 -13.32 -12.78 9.79
CA ARG A 4 -13.81 -12.42 8.47
C ARG A 4 -12.71 -11.74 7.67
N TYR A 5 -11.93 -10.91 8.32
CA TYR A 5 -10.83 -10.23 7.65
C TYR A 5 -9.82 -11.23 7.13
N ASN A 6 -9.48 -12.23 7.95
CA ASN A 6 -8.54 -13.26 7.52
C ASN A 6 -9.08 -14.06 6.34
N MET A 7 -10.36 -14.35 6.33
CA MET A 7 -10.96 -15.02 5.20
C MET A 7 -10.91 -14.16 3.94
N ASP A 8 -11.14 -12.87 4.11
CA ASP A 8 -11.05 -11.97 2.97
C ASP A 8 -9.64 -11.96 2.38
N ILE A 9 -8.61 -12.05 3.23
CA ILE A 9 -7.25 -12.11 2.73
C ILE A 9 -7.00 -13.38 1.96
N VAL A 10 -7.48 -14.52 2.47
CA VAL A 10 -7.32 -15.80 1.77
C VAL A 10 -8.04 -15.74 0.42
N ASP A 11 -9.29 -15.26 0.43
CA ASP A 11 -10.04 -15.13 -0.80
C ASP A 11 -9.36 -14.19 -1.77
N TYR A 12 -8.78 -13.12 -1.24
CA TYR A 12 -8.08 -12.15 -2.05
C TYR A 12 -6.91 -12.79 -2.79
N ASN A 13 -6.09 -13.57 -2.09
CA ASN A 13 -4.95 -14.19 -2.74
C ASN A 13 -5.37 -15.18 -3.82
N ASP A 14 -6.37 -16.01 -3.53
CA ASP A 14 -6.89 -16.93 -4.53
C ASP A 14 -7.45 -16.17 -5.71
N TYR A 15 -8.22 -15.17 -5.42
CA TYR A 15 -8.89 -14.38 -6.43
C TYR A 15 -7.87 -13.66 -7.30
N ALA A 16 -6.90 -13.01 -6.66
CA ALA A 16 -5.90 -12.24 -7.38
C ALA A 16 -5.05 -13.14 -8.28
N ILE A 17 -4.75 -14.34 -7.82
CA ILE A 17 -3.90 -15.26 -8.58
C ILE A 17 -4.68 -15.94 -9.68
N GLY A 18 -5.91 -16.38 -9.40
CA GLY A 18 -6.61 -17.25 -10.30
C GLY A 18 -7.81 -16.66 -11.02
N ASN A 19 -8.45 -15.65 -10.44
CA ASN A 19 -9.77 -15.23 -10.91
C ASN A 19 -9.85 -13.86 -11.53
N ILE A 20 -8.97 -12.95 -11.15
CA ILE A 20 -9.03 -11.59 -11.69
C ILE A 20 -9.02 -11.61 -13.20
N ASN A 21 -8.13 -12.40 -13.77
CA ASN A 21 -7.97 -12.44 -15.22
C ASN A 21 -9.06 -13.21 -15.92
N LYS A 22 -9.78 -14.04 -15.19
CA LYS A 22 -10.83 -14.84 -15.81
C LYS A 22 -12.14 -14.11 -15.90
N ASP A 23 -12.45 -13.36 -14.87
CA ASP A 23 -13.82 -12.90 -14.69
C ASP A 23 -14.06 -11.50 -15.20
N ASN A 24 -13.07 -10.65 -15.16
CA ASN A 24 -13.18 -9.25 -15.59
C ASN A 24 -14.17 -8.42 -14.79
N ARG A 25 -14.94 -9.02 -13.89
CA ARG A 25 -15.85 -8.24 -13.05
C ARG A 25 -15.13 -7.51 -11.96
N TYR A 26 -13.99 -8.05 -11.56
CA TYR A 26 -13.19 -7.45 -10.50
C TYR A 26 -11.78 -7.30 -11.05
N ASP A 27 -11.42 -6.10 -11.39
CA ASP A 27 -10.05 -5.89 -11.82
C ASP A 27 -9.15 -5.81 -10.59
N LYS A 28 -7.85 -5.70 -10.84
CA LYS A 28 -6.87 -5.72 -9.78
C LYS A 28 -7.10 -4.60 -8.78
N TYR A 29 -7.41 -3.41 -9.27
CA TYR A 29 -7.66 -2.27 -8.38
C TYR A 29 -8.81 -2.58 -7.41
N ASP A 30 -9.91 -3.12 -7.92
CA ASP A 30 -11.07 -3.36 -7.08
C ASP A 30 -10.77 -4.36 -5.98
N VAL A 31 -10.02 -5.40 -6.29
CA VAL A 31 -9.65 -6.40 -5.29
C VAL A 31 -8.75 -5.79 -4.23
N LEU A 32 -7.74 -5.05 -4.66
CA LEU A 32 -6.81 -4.41 -3.72
C LEU A 32 -7.53 -3.38 -2.86
N ARG A 33 -8.46 -2.63 -3.46
CA ARG A 33 -9.22 -1.63 -2.71
C ARG A 33 -10.09 -2.29 -1.65
N LYS A 34 -10.72 -3.38 -1.98
CA LYS A 34 -11.57 -4.10 -1.04
C LYS A 34 -10.76 -4.63 0.13
N VAL A 35 -9.61 -5.22 -0.15
CA VAL A 35 -8.76 -5.76 0.91
C VAL A 35 -8.32 -4.64 1.86
N MET A 36 -7.89 -3.51 1.30
CA MET A 36 -7.44 -2.39 2.12
C MET A 36 -8.58 -1.85 2.98
N TYR A 37 -9.76 -1.70 2.37
CA TYR A 37 -10.91 -1.19 3.11
C TYR A 37 -11.22 -2.08 4.31
N HIS A 38 -11.28 -3.39 4.10
CA HIS A 38 -11.57 -4.31 5.20
C HIS A 38 -10.49 -4.30 6.25
N TYR A 39 -9.24 -4.22 5.83
CA TYR A 39 -8.12 -4.17 6.78
C TYR A 39 -8.20 -2.92 7.65
N LEU A 40 -8.43 -1.77 7.04
CA LEU A 40 -8.47 -0.52 7.78
C LEU A 40 -9.67 -0.45 8.71
N CYS A 41 -10.80 -1.06 8.32
CA CYS A 41 -11.99 -1.08 9.18
C CYS A 41 -11.76 -1.85 10.47
N SER A 42 -10.90 -2.84 10.44
CA SER A 42 -10.61 -3.66 11.63
C SER A 42 -9.23 -3.37 12.19
N TRP A 43 -8.58 -2.29 11.73
CA TRP A 43 -7.22 -2.00 12.13
C TRP A 43 -7.20 -1.45 13.53
N ASN A 44 -6.43 -2.09 14.39
CA ASN A 44 -6.21 -1.62 15.75
C ASN A 44 -4.71 -1.61 16.08
N GLU A 45 -3.86 -1.52 15.06
CA GLU A 45 -2.43 -1.41 15.25
C GLU A 45 -2.09 -0.07 15.87
N GLU A 46 -1.18 -0.09 16.81
CA GLU A 46 -0.76 1.14 17.48
C GLU A 46 0.63 1.60 17.07
N SER A 47 1.29 0.86 16.20
CA SER A 47 2.64 1.23 15.79
C SER A 47 2.95 0.68 14.40
N ILE A 48 3.92 1.30 13.77
CA ILE A 48 4.49 0.77 12.55
C ILE A 48 6.00 0.65 12.75
N ASN A 49 6.61 -0.22 11.99
CA ASN A 49 8.04 -0.45 12.06
C ASN A 49 8.77 0.54 11.15
N VAL A 50 9.67 1.34 11.72
CA VAL A 50 10.46 2.30 10.96
C VAL A 50 11.93 1.95 11.13
N LYS A 51 12.59 1.65 10.00
CA LYS A 51 13.99 1.28 10.03
C LYS A 51 14.86 2.52 10.15
N LEU A 52 15.77 2.53 11.11
CA LEU A 52 16.65 3.67 11.32
C LEU A 52 17.57 3.91 10.13
N SER A 53 17.88 2.87 9.36
CA SER A 53 18.74 3.03 8.20
C SER A 53 18.14 3.97 7.16
N LEU A 54 16.81 4.13 7.15
CA LEU A 54 16.19 5.08 6.24
C LEU A 54 16.63 6.51 6.52
N PHE A 55 16.83 6.85 7.79
CA PHE A 55 17.28 8.18 8.15
C PHE A 55 18.74 8.41 7.79
N LYS A 56 19.52 7.35 7.78
CA LYS A 56 20.96 7.48 7.52
C LYS A 56 21.27 7.46 6.03
N ASN A 57 20.53 6.71 5.26
CA ASN A 57 20.89 6.43 3.87
C ASN A 57 20.12 7.22 2.85
N ASN A 58 19.07 7.94 3.25
CA ASN A 58 18.21 8.65 2.31
C ASN A 58 18.12 10.11 2.68
N LYS A 59 19.18 10.84 2.34
CA LYS A 59 19.26 12.25 2.71
C LYS A 59 18.20 13.13 2.06
N GLU A 60 17.64 12.64 0.95
CA GLU A 60 16.60 13.39 0.26
C GLU A 60 15.22 13.24 0.89
N MET A 61 15.08 12.33 1.86
CA MET A 61 13.80 12.09 2.51
C MET A 61 13.76 12.79 3.86
N ASN A 62 12.68 13.53 4.08
CA ASN A 62 12.47 14.11 5.40
C ASN A 62 11.70 13.11 6.27
N THR A 63 11.42 13.52 7.51
CA THR A 63 10.77 12.62 8.47
C THR A 63 9.40 12.15 7.99
N VAL A 64 8.60 13.06 7.40
CA VAL A 64 7.27 12.69 6.92
C VAL A 64 7.39 11.69 5.78
N ASP A 65 8.35 11.90 4.89
CA ASP A 65 8.57 10.95 3.79
C ASP A 65 8.87 9.56 4.31
N ILE A 66 9.72 9.49 5.32
CA ILE A 66 10.11 8.21 5.90
C ILE A 66 8.92 7.54 6.60
N LEU A 67 8.11 8.32 7.30
CA LEU A 67 6.93 7.77 7.96
C LEU A 67 5.93 7.21 6.96
N ILE A 68 5.68 7.94 5.88
CA ILE A 68 4.74 7.48 4.87
C ILE A 68 5.28 6.24 4.18
N TYR A 69 6.57 6.25 3.82
CA TYR A 69 7.17 5.08 3.21
C TYR A 69 7.07 3.86 4.14
N SER A 70 7.34 4.08 5.44
CA SER A 70 7.29 3.00 6.42
C SER A 70 5.86 2.45 6.55
N LEU A 71 4.88 3.33 6.51
CA LEU A 71 3.49 2.89 6.54
C LEU A 71 3.18 2.01 5.32
N LEU A 72 3.59 2.45 4.15
CA LEU A 72 3.35 1.66 2.93
C LEU A 72 4.03 0.30 3.02
N LYS A 73 5.25 0.26 3.54
CA LYS A 73 5.97 -1.00 3.71
C LYS A 73 5.21 -1.92 4.65
N ASN A 74 4.79 -1.39 5.79
CA ASN A 74 4.06 -2.21 6.76
C ASN A 74 2.77 -2.75 6.18
N LEU A 75 2.04 -1.91 5.46
CA LEU A 75 0.79 -2.35 4.85
C LEU A 75 1.04 -3.39 3.78
N SER A 76 2.04 -3.17 2.94
CA SER A 76 2.32 -4.12 1.87
C SER A 76 2.80 -5.45 2.41
N ASP A 77 3.54 -5.45 3.50
CA ASP A 77 4.01 -6.70 4.11
C ASP A 77 2.86 -7.47 4.74
N THR A 78 1.80 -6.79 5.15
CA THR A 78 0.66 -7.43 5.81
C THR A 78 -0.40 -7.88 4.82
N ILE A 79 -0.77 -7.01 3.89
CA ILE A 79 -1.90 -7.29 2.99
C ILE A 79 -1.59 -7.06 1.51
N GLY A 80 -0.33 -6.79 1.17
CA GLY A 80 0.01 -6.54 -0.23
C GLY A 80 -0.07 -7.79 -1.08
N LEU A 81 -0.46 -7.62 -2.34
CA LEU A 81 -0.44 -8.72 -3.30
C LEU A 81 0.96 -8.86 -3.85
N LYS A 82 1.54 -10.02 -3.63
CA LYS A 82 2.90 -10.29 -4.09
C LYS A 82 2.89 -10.64 -5.58
N GLU A 83 3.64 -9.90 -6.35
CA GLU A 83 3.79 -10.13 -7.79
C GLU A 83 5.24 -9.88 -8.16
N ASP A 84 5.88 -10.89 -8.76
CA ASP A 84 7.27 -10.74 -9.15
C ASP A 84 8.09 -10.18 -8.00
N SER A 85 8.66 -8.99 -8.17
CA SER A 85 9.51 -8.37 -7.15
C SER A 85 8.80 -7.26 -6.40
N TYR A 86 7.47 -7.19 -6.49
CA TYR A 86 6.70 -6.11 -5.86
C TYR A 86 5.58 -6.67 -5.02
N LYS A 87 5.13 -5.87 -4.06
CA LYS A 87 3.85 -6.05 -3.39
C LYS A 87 3.01 -4.85 -3.69
N SER A 88 1.76 -5.07 -4.08
CA SER A 88 0.88 -3.98 -4.49
C SER A 88 -0.25 -3.76 -3.50
N ILE A 89 -0.57 -2.49 -3.29
CA ILE A 89 -1.65 -2.08 -2.40
C ILE A 89 -2.40 -0.92 -3.03
N VAL A 90 -3.60 -0.68 -2.52
CA VAL A 90 -4.40 0.49 -2.88
C VAL A 90 -4.76 1.22 -1.59
N ILE A 91 -4.32 2.45 -1.47
CA ILE A 91 -4.66 3.28 -0.32
C ILE A 91 -4.77 4.72 -0.81
N SER A 92 -5.74 5.47 -0.27
CA SER A 92 -5.96 6.83 -0.69
C SER A 92 -5.11 7.81 0.11
N ASN A 93 -4.95 9.02 -0.43
CA ASN A 93 -4.23 10.07 0.28
C ASN A 93 -4.94 10.45 1.57
N VAL A 94 -6.27 10.42 1.56
CA VAL A 94 -7.04 10.73 2.75
C VAL A 94 -6.79 9.69 3.84
N GLU A 95 -6.74 8.41 3.45
CA GLU A 95 -6.47 7.35 4.41
C GLU A 95 -5.09 7.47 5.01
N ILE A 96 -4.09 7.74 4.18
CA ILE A 96 -2.74 7.97 4.69
C ILE A 96 -2.72 9.14 5.66
N GLY A 97 -3.40 10.22 5.29
CA GLY A 97 -3.46 11.40 6.14
C GLY A 97 -4.12 11.13 7.47
N ASN A 98 -5.19 10.34 7.47
CA ASN A 98 -5.89 10.03 8.70
C ASN A 98 -5.04 9.15 9.62
N ILE A 99 -4.31 8.23 9.05
CA ILE A 99 -3.47 7.33 9.86
C ILE A 99 -2.31 8.08 10.49
N LEU A 100 -1.63 8.91 9.72
CA LEU A 100 -0.41 9.58 10.17
C LEU A 100 -0.62 11.02 10.61
N ASN A 101 -1.85 11.50 10.55
CA ASN A 101 -2.17 12.88 10.93
C ASN A 101 -1.42 13.89 10.07
N VAL A 102 -1.47 13.70 8.77
CA VAL A 102 -0.92 14.65 7.81
C VAL A 102 -2.02 14.99 6.81
N SER A 103 -1.86 16.11 6.11
CA SER A 103 -2.86 16.50 5.13
C SER A 103 -2.80 15.58 3.92
N LYS A 104 -3.92 15.48 3.20
CA LYS A 104 -3.94 14.68 1.98
C LYS A 104 -2.99 15.24 0.93
N ASP A 105 -2.78 16.56 0.93
CA ASP A 105 -1.85 17.16 -0.01
C ASP A 105 -0.42 16.78 0.32
N THR A 106 -0.08 16.72 1.61
CA THR A 106 1.23 16.23 2.02
C THR A 106 1.43 14.80 1.59
N ALA A 107 0.42 13.95 1.80
CA ALA A 107 0.50 12.56 1.37
C ALA A 107 0.73 12.46 -0.13
N LYS A 108 0.00 13.26 -0.90
CA LYS A 108 0.15 13.24 -2.36
C LYS A 108 1.55 13.63 -2.79
N ARG A 109 2.08 14.73 -2.22
CA ARG A 109 3.42 15.19 -2.57
C ARG A 109 4.46 14.15 -2.21
N THR A 110 4.31 13.54 -1.04
CA THR A 110 5.26 12.53 -0.61
C THR A 110 5.23 11.30 -1.51
N LEU A 111 4.04 10.83 -1.89
CA LEU A 111 3.96 9.68 -2.78
C LEU A 111 4.64 9.96 -4.12
N ASN A 112 4.43 11.15 -4.67
CA ASN A 112 5.10 11.52 -5.91
C ASN A 112 6.61 11.55 -5.74
N LYS A 113 7.08 12.08 -4.61
CA LYS A 113 8.51 12.11 -4.33
C LYS A 113 9.08 10.71 -4.19
N LEU A 114 8.39 9.83 -3.47
CA LEU A 114 8.87 8.46 -3.32
C LEU A 114 8.96 7.75 -4.66
N ALA A 115 8.00 8.03 -5.55
CA ALA A 115 8.04 7.45 -6.89
C ALA A 115 9.22 8.00 -7.69
N GLU A 116 9.49 9.29 -7.58
CA GLU A 116 10.64 9.89 -8.26
C GLU A 116 11.97 9.33 -7.76
N LEU A 117 12.01 8.96 -6.48
CA LEU A 117 13.21 8.34 -5.90
C LEU A 117 13.28 6.85 -6.19
N ASN A 118 12.33 6.31 -6.92
CA ASN A 118 12.26 4.89 -7.27
C ASN A 118 12.11 3.97 -6.06
N LEU A 119 11.55 4.50 -4.98
CA LEU A 119 11.27 3.69 -3.79
C LEU A 119 9.93 2.99 -3.88
N ILE A 120 9.04 3.51 -4.71
CA ILE A 120 7.75 2.90 -5.01
C ILE A 120 7.48 3.13 -6.49
N LYS A 121 6.48 2.42 -7.00
CA LYS A 121 5.99 2.62 -8.35
C LYS A 121 4.49 2.85 -8.25
N ILE A 122 3.99 3.81 -9.02
CA ILE A 122 2.57 4.15 -9.00
C ILE A 122 2.00 3.96 -10.39
N GLU A 123 0.89 3.24 -10.48
CA GLU A 123 0.16 3.07 -11.73
C GLU A 123 -1.30 3.45 -11.52
N CYS A 124 -1.87 4.11 -12.52
CA CYS A 124 -3.29 4.45 -12.51
C CYS A 124 -3.97 3.66 -13.62
N GLU A 125 -5.02 2.91 -13.24
CA GLU A 125 -5.75 2.09 -14.20
C GLU A 125 -6.95 2.87 -14.70
N GLY A 126 -6.86 3.36 -15.93
CA GLY A 126 -7.93 4.10 -16.55
C GLY A 126 -8.06 5.52 -16.06
N TYR A 127 -8.39 5.68 -14.80
CA TYR A 127 -8.61 7.00 -14.20
C TYR A 127 -7.59 7.24 -13.11
N SER A 128 -7.27 8.52 -12.91
CA SER A 128 -6.23 8.88 -11.95
C SER A 128 -6.57 8.47 -10.52
N ASN A 129 -7.86 8.30 -10.20
CA ASN A 129 -8.25 7.88 -8.86
C ASN A 129 -8.21 6.37 -8.65
N ARG A 130 -7.87 5.61 -9.68
CA ARG A 130 -7.73 4.16 -9.57
C ARG A 130 -6.24 3.81 -9.51
N ARG A 131 -5.61 4.28 -8.47
CA ARG A 131 -4.17 4.20 -8.32
C ARG A 131 -3.75 2.95 -7.56
N ILE A 132 -2.75 2.25 -8.10
CA ILE A 132 -2.14 1.10 -7.43
C ILE A 132 -0.71 1.47 -7.10
N ILE A 133 -0.29 1.19 -5.88
CA ILE A 133 1.06 1.46 -5.41
C ILE A 133 1.80 0.15 -5.29
N TYR A 134 2.97 0.08 -5.91
CA TYR A 134 3.84 -1.09 -5.91
C TYR A 134 5.05 -0.81 -5.05
N ILE A 135 5.28 -1.64 -4.05
CA ILE A 135 6.41 -1.49 -3.14
C ILE A 135 7.38 -2.64 -3.42
N PRO A 136 8.64 -2.33 -3.79
CA PRO A 136 9.61 -3.38 -4.08
C PRO A 136 9.83 -4.29 -2.87
N ILE A 137 9.96 -5.57 -3.14
CA ILE A 137 10.28 -6.54 -2.10
C ILE A 137 11.78 -6.47 -1.87
N GLU A 138 12.17 -6.31 -0.61
CA GLU A 138 13.57 -6.23 -0.28
C GLU A 138 14.21 -7.59 -0.31
N ASP A 139 15.35 -7.67 -0.94
CA ASP A 139 16.16 -8.89 -0.92
C ASP A 139 17.12 -8.83 0.26
N LYS A 140 17.41 -9.97 0.78
CA LYS A 140 18.35 -10.08 1.88
C LYS A 140 19.75 -10.29 1.41
#